data_b13cf25f94d51814057c0b6aaf23b1c7
#
_entry.id   b13cf25f94d51814057c0b6aaf23b1c7
#
_cell.length_a   1.000
_cell.length_b   1.000
_cell.length_c   1.000
_cell.angle_alpha   90.00
_cell.angle_beta   90.00
_cell.angle_gamma   90.00
#
_symmetry.space_group_name_H-M   'P 1'
#
loop_
_entity.id
_entity.type
_entity.pdbx_description
1 polymer ?
#
loop_
_entity_poly.entity_id
_entity_poly.type
_entity_poly.pdbx_seq_one_letter_code
_entity_poly.pdbx_strand_id
1 'polypeptide(L)'
;PILVLDEPTAGVDIELRKQLWDYVLRLHREGVTIVLTTHYLEEAQELCDTIAIIHQGGLVACEPTAKLVASLDSKTLLVTPAAALSSAPTLAPYTAELRSDGRLAIPYQPSKGEVGAVLERLAAAGVAVKDLTTVEADL
;
A
#
# COMPACT_ATOMS: atom_id res chain seq x y z
N PRO A 1 14.16 18.28 22.24
CA PRO A 1 12.80 18.62 22.62
C PRO A 1 11.79 17.70 21.95
N ILE A 2 10.61 17.53 22.54
CA ILE A 2 9.51 16.73 22.00
C ILE A 2 8.30 17.65 21.80
N LEU A 3 7.70 17.61 20.63
CA LEU A 3 6.48 18.31 20.26
C LEU A 3 5.37 17.29 20.03
N VAL A 4 4.24 17.46 20.70
CA VAL A 4 3.05 16.62 20.53
C VAL A 4 1.94 17.45 19.87
N LEU A 5 1.42 16.99 18.75
CA LEU A 5 0.38 17.65 17.97
C LEU A 5 -0.82 16.70 17.82
N ASP A 6 -1.98 17.16 18.22
CA ASP A 6 -3.23 16.41 18.07
C ASP A 6 -4.05 17.01 16.92
N GLU A 7 -4.22 16.22 15.84
CA GLU A 7 -4.97 16.59 14.64
C GLU A 7 -4.60 17.99 14.10
N PRO A 8 -3.31 18.30 13.86
CA PRO A 8 -2.83 19.67 13.68
C PRO A 8 -3.43 20.39 12.46
N THR A 9 -3.93 19.66 11.47
CA THR A 9 -4.52 20.24 10.25
C THR A 9 -6.02 20.01 10.12
N ALA A 10 -6.69 19.55 11.18
CA ALA A 10 -8.13 19.35 11.16
C ALA A 10 -8.87 20.67 10.90
N GLY A 11 -9.72 20.69 9.87
CA GLY A 11 -10.49 21.88 9.50
C GLY A 11 -9.69 23.01 8.84
N VAL A 12 -8.42 22.76 8.50
CA VAL A 12 -7.53 23.75 7.85
C VAL A 12 -7.61 23.60 6.33
N ASP A 13 -7.62 24.72 5.60
CA ASP A 13 -7.57 24.70 4.14
C ASP A 13 -6.24 24.14 3.60
N ILE A 14 -6.24 23.75 2.32
CA ILE A 14 -5.11 23.05 1.69
C ILE A 14 -3.82 23.90 1.70
N GLU A 15 -3.93 25.21 1.49
CA GLU A 15 -2.75 26.07 1.39
C GLU A 15 -2.09 26.28 2.76
N LEU A 16 -2.89 26.55 3.78
CA LEU A 16 -2.40 26.68 5.15
C LEU A 16 -1.90 25.34 5.71
N ARG A 17 -2.51 24.21 5.31
CA ARG A 17 -2.03 22.87 5.65
C ARG A 17 -0.60 22.66 5.17
N LYS A 18 -0.29 22.98 3.92
CA LYS A 18 1.07 22.86 3.38
C LYS A 18 2.09 23.71 4.13
N GLN A 19 1.73 24.94 4.47
CA GLN A 19 2.60 25.81 5.27
C GLN A 19 2.89 25.21 6.65
N LEU A 20 1.89 24.61 7.29
CA LEU A 20 2.05 23.95 8.57
C LEU A 20 2.94 22.70 8.45
N TRP A 21 2.78 21.89 7.41
CA TRP A 21 3.64 20.75 7.12
C TRP A 21 5.10 21.16 6.92
N ASP A 22 5.36 22.19 6.13
CA ASP A 22 6.70 22.74 5.93
C ASP A 22 7.34 23.19 7.24
N TYR A 23 6.55 23.78 8.13
CA TYR A 23 7.01 24.19 9.45
C TYR A 23 7.36 22.99 10.33
N VAL A 24 6.51 21.99 10.39
CA VAL A 24 6.72 20.75 11.14
C VAL A 24 7.98 20.02 10.64
N LEU A 25 8.14 19.87 9.33
CA LEU A 25 9.32 19.25 8.72
C LEU A 25 10.61 20.05 9.01
N ARG A 26 10.53 21.37 9.08
CA ARG A 26 11.67 22.20 9.46
C ARG A 26 12.07 21.95 10.91
N LEU A 27 11.13 21.94 11.85
CA LEU A 27 11.40 21.64 13.26
C LEU A 27 12.03 20.24 13.42
N HIS A 28 11.52 19.26 12.68
CA HIS A 28 12.09 17.90 12.70
C HIS A 28 13.54 17.90 12.23
N ARG A 29 13.86 18.59 11.14
CA ARG A 29 15.25 18.75 10.67
C ARG A 29 16.17 19.47 11.64
N GLU A 30 15.61 20.34 12.48
CA GLU A 30 16.32 21.03 13.56
C GLU A 30 16.52 20.16 14.82
N GLY A 31 16.09 18.88 14.78
CA GLY A 31 16.29 17.91 15.87
C GLY A 31 15.14 17.83 16.87
N VAL A 32 13.96 18.36 16.56
CA VAL A 32 12.77 18.20 17.40
C VAL A 32 12.15 16.84 17.10
N THR A 33 11.91 16.04 18.13
CA THR A 33 11.10 14.82 18.01
C THR A 33 9.63 15.21 17.98
N ILE A 34 8.91 14.76 16.95
CA ILE A 34 7.50 15.12 16.75
C ILE A 34 6.64 13.87 16.84
N VAL A 35 5.60 13.96 17.67
CA VAL A 35 4.51 12.98 17.74
C VAL A 35 3.24 13.68 17.32
N LEU A 36 2.57 13.20 16.29
CA LEU A 36 1.32 13.75 15.82
C LEU A 36 0.24 12.67 15.69
N THR A 37 -1.00 13.05 15.95
CA THR A 37 -2.16 12.24 15.60
C THR A 37 -2.85 12.85 14.40
N THR A 38 -3.35 12.01 13.51
CA THR A 38 -4.14 12.43 12.35
C THR A 38 -5.01 11.27 11.86
N HIS A 39 -6.12 11.58 11.23
CA HIS A 39 -6.92 10.61 10.48
C HIS A 39 -6.68 10.73 8.95
N TYR A 40 -5.78 11.60 8.53
CA TYR A 40 -5.39 11.76 7.14
C TYR A 40 -4.11 10.97 6.87
N LEU A 41 -4.22 9.91 6.08
CA LEU A 41 -3.07 9.09 5.72
C LEU A 41 -2.00 9.90 4.97
N GLU A 42 -2.41 10.81 4.09
CA GLU A 42 -1.52 11.69 3.34
C GLU A 42 -0.63 12.52 4.27
N GLU A 43 -1.20 13.10 5.33
CA GLU A 43 -0.45 13.85 6.33
C GLU A 43 0.59 12.98 7.04
N ALA A 44 0.19 11.79 7.46
CA ALA A 44 1.11 10.85 8.10
C ALA A 44 2.23 10.41 7.15
N GLN A 45 1.92 10.21 5.87
CA GLN A 45 2.92 9.83 4.85
C GLN A 45 3.96 10.92 4.60
N GLU A 46 3.53 12.19 4.60
CA GLU A 46 4.41 13.32 4.34
C GLU A 46 5.27 13.71 5.54
N LEU A 47 4.74 13.55 6.75
CA LEU A 47 5.37 14.09 7.96
C LEU A 47 6.09 13.07 8.82
N CYS A 48 5.75 11.77 8.72
CA CYS A 48 6.18 10.77 9.69
C CYS A 48 7.16 9.76 9.09
N ASP A 49 8.23 9.45 9.82
CA ASP A 49 9.15 8.36 9.50
C ASP A 49 8.55 6.99 9.86
N THR A 50 7.72 6.96 10.91
CA THR A 50 7.03 5.77 11.40
C THR A 50 5.58 6.10 11.66
N ILE A 51 4.68 5.20 11.25
CA ILE A 51 3.24 5.33 11.44
C ILE A 51 2.74 4.18 12.32
N ALA A 52 1.96 4.53 13.35
CA ALA A 52 1.22 3.59 14.18
C ALA A 52 -0.28 3.71 13.85
N ILE A 53 -0.92 2.62 13.49
CA ILE A 53 -2.36 2.56 13.22
C ILE A 53 -3.06 2.02 14.47
N ILE A 54 -4.03 2.79 14.98
CA ILE A 54 -4.85 2.42 16.13
C ILE A 54 -6.30 2.25 15.66
N HIS A 55 -6.91 1.15 16.04
CA HIS A 55 -8.31 0.86 15.79
C HIS A 55 -8.97 0.28 17.04
N GLN A 56 -10.12 0.82 17.44
CA GLN A 56 -10.87 0.40 18.63
C GLN A 56 -10.01 0.29 19.91
N GLY A 57 -9.08 1.21 20.10
CA GLY A 57 -8.18 1.24 21.26
C GLY A 57 -7.01 0.26 21.21
N GLY A 58 -6.89 -0.51 20.13
CA GLY A 58 -5.78 -1.46 19.91
C GLY A 58 -4.81 -0.98 18.85
N LEU A 59 -3.52 -1.32 19.00
CA LEU A 59 -2.50 -1.10 18.00
C LEU A 59 -2.63 -2.18 16.90
N VAL A 60 -2.95 -1.75 15.68
CA VAL A 60 -3.08 -2.62 14.51
C VAL A 60 -1.73 -2.82 13.81
N ALA A 61 -0.98 -1.75 13.64
CA ALA A 61 0.34 -1.77 13.01
C ALA A 61 1.21 -0.64 13.55
N CYS A 62 2.52 -0.86 13.57
CA CYS A 62 3.51 0.19 13.83
C CYS A 62 4.73 -0.10 12.94
N GLU A 63 4.85 0.64 11.86
CA GLU A 63 5.82 0.34 10.80
C GLU A 63 6.46 1.62 10.24
N PRO A 64 7.68 1.53 9.69
CA PRO A 64 8.23 2.61 8.89
C PRO A 64 7.25 3.02 7.78
N THR A 65 7.12 4.33 7.55
CA THR A 65 6.17 4.89 6.58
C THR A 65 6.32 4.26 5.20
N ALA A 66 7.54 4.10 4.70
CA ALA A 66 7.79 3.49 3.41
C ALA A 66 7.26 2.05 3.30
N LYS A 67 7.37 1.26 4.39
CA LYS A 67 6.87 -0.12 4.44
C LYS A 67 5.34 -0.15 4.45
N LEU A 68 4.71 0.73 5.25
CA LEU A 68 3.26 0.83 5.32
C LEU A 68 2.67 1.26 3.97
N VAL A 69 3.24 2.28 3.34
CA VAL A 69 2.82 2.75 2.01
C VAL A 69 2.92 1.65 0.96
N ALA A 70 4.03 0.89 0.97
CA ALA A 70 4.21 -0.23 0.06
C ALA A 70 3.16 -1.34 0.27
N SER A 71 2.74 -1.59 1.51
CA SER A 71 1.68 -2.55 1.81
C SER A 71 0.30 -2.09 1.34
N LEU A 72 0.02 -0.79 1.44
CA LEU A 72 -1.24 -0.19 0.96
C LEU A 72 -1.31 -0.13 -0.57
N ASP A 73 -0.16 -0.06 -1.26
CA ASP A 73 -0.07 -0.15 -2.72
C ASP A 73 -0.02 -1.61 -3.22
N SER A 74 -0.28 -2.58 -2.36
CA SER A 74 -0.35 -3.97 -2.76
C SER A 74 -1.79 -4.39 -3.05
N LYS A 75 -2.01 -4.95 -4.24
CA LYS A 75 -3.27 -5.59 -4.64
C LYS A 75 -3.01 -6.99 -5.13
N THR A 76 -4.04 -7.81 -5.16
CA THR A 76 -3.98 -9.14 -5.74
C THR A 76 -4.79 -9.19 -7.01
N LEU A 77 -4.16 -9.60 -8.10
CA LEU A 77 -4.84 -9.92 -9.35
C LEU A 77 -5.35 -11.36 -9.26
N LEU A 78 -6.67 -11.52 -9.33
CA LEU A 78 -7.32 -12.83 -9.42
C LEU A 78 -7.58 -13.11 -10.89
N VAL A 79 -6.93 -14.10 -11.44
CA VAL A 79 -7.04 -14.51 -12.84
C VAL A 79 -7.80 -15.82 -12.92
N THR A 80 -8.88 -15.83 -13.72
CA THR A 80 -9.58 -17.06 -14.10
C THR A 80 -8.98 -17.57 -15.40
N PRO A 81 -8.24 -18.69 -15.40
CA PRO A 81 -7.69 -19.25 -16.63
C PRO A 81 -8.81 -19.84 -17.50
N ALA A 82 -8.63 -19.78 -18.82
CA ALA A 82 -9.57 -20.35 -19.78
C ALA A 82 -9.60 -21.89 -19.73
N ALA A 83 -8.49 -22.51 -19.34
CA ALA A 83 -8.37 -23.95 -19.11
C ALA A 83 -7.90 -24.22 -17.68
N ALA A 84 -8.38 -25.31 -17.08
CA ALA A 84 -7.96 -25.69 -15.72
C ALA A 84 -6.44 -25.93 -15.66
N LEU A 85 -5.82 -25.39 -14.61
CA LEU A 85 -4.40 -25.55 -14.34
C LEU A 85 -4.18 -26.61 -13.25
N SER A 86 -3.16 -27.42 -13.41
CA SER A 86 -2.74 -28.42 -12.41
C SER A 86 -1.79 -27.84 -11.36
N SER A 87 -1.10 -26.75 -11.70
CA SER A 87 -0.15 -26.07 -10.82
C SER A 87 -0.03 -24.60 -11.19
N ALA A 88 0.46 -23.77 -10.27
CA ALA A 88 0.74 -22.36 -10.53
C ALA A 88 1.90 -22.23 -11.54
N PRO A 89 1.77 -21.39 -12.57
CA PRO A 89 2.84 -21.12 -13.51
C PRO A 89 3.96 -20.30 -12.86
N THR A 90 5.17 -20.39 -13.42
CA THR A 90 6.27 -19.51 -13.02
C THR A 90 6.17 -18.19 -13.78
N LEU A 91 5.96 -17.11 -13.05
CA LEU A 91 5.75 -15.76 -13.64
C LEU A 91 6.81 -14.75 -13.18
N ALA A 92 8.04 -15.21 -12.92
CA ALA A 92 9.08 -14.32 -12.39
C ALA A 92 9.14 -12.96 -13.13
N PRO A 93 9.26 -11.84 -12.41
CA PRO A 93 9.50 -11.70 -10.96
C PRO A 93 8.25 -11.81 -10.06
N TYR A 94 7.07 -12.07 -10.63
CA TYR A 94 5.82 -12.19 -9.88
C TYR A 94 5.65 -13.60 -9.32
N THR A 95 4.94 -13.70 -8.20
CA THR A 95 4.57 -14.97 -7.59
C THR A 95 3.11 -15.26 -7.87
N ALA A 96 2.79 -16.43 -8.42
CA ALA A 96 1.43 -16.87 -8.65
C ALA A 96 1.10 -18.03 -7.69
N GLU A 97 -0.08 -17.97 -7.10
CA GLU A 97 -0.65 -19.03 -6.28
C GLU A 97 -1.93 -19.56 -6.92
N LEU A 98 -2.01 -20.89 -7.10
CA LEU A 98 -3.23 -21.52 -7.58
C LEU A 98 -4.17 -21.78 -6.39
N ARG A 99 -5.32 -21.13 -6.40
CA ARG A 99 -6.34 -21.29 -5.36
C ARG A 99 -7.17 -22.55 -5.56
N SER A 100 -7.83 -23.00 -4.50
CA SER A 100 -8.74 -24.14 -4.53
C SER A 100 -9.92 -24.01 -5.49
N ASP A 101 -10.32 -22.76 -5.82
CA ASP A 101 -11.36 -22.44 -6.80
C ASP A 101 -10.87 -22.42 -8.27
N GLY A 102 -9.59 -22.75 -8.50
CA GLY A 102 -8.97 -22.79 -9.82
C GLY A 102 -8.46 -21.45 -10.34
N ARG A 103 -8.60 -20.36 -9.59
CA ARG A 103 -8.06 -19.04 -9.94
C ARG A 103 -6.60 -18.89 -9.50
N LEU A 104 -5.87 -18.08 -10.24
CA LEU A 104 -4.53 -17.65 -9.87
C LEU A 104 -4.61 -16.36 -9.08
N ALA A 105 -3.94 -16.31 -7.94
CA ALA A 105 -3.74 -15.11 -7.14
C ALA A 105 -2.31 -14.60 -7.36
N ILE A 106 -2.17 -13.37 -7.86
CA ILE A 106 -0.89 -12.77 -8.20
C ILE A 106 -0.80 -11.40 -7.53
N PRO A 107 0.00 -11.25 -6.45
CA PRO A 107 0.24 -9.95 -5.85
C PRO A 107 0.99 -9.03 -6.80
N TYR A 108 0.59 -7.76 -6.85
CA TYR A 108 1.21 -6.74 -7.67
C TYR A 108 1.08 -5.35 -7.04
N GLN A 109 1.84 -4.37 -7.55
CA GLN A 109 1.79 -2.98 -7.10
C GLN A 109 1.18 -2.10 -8.21
N PRO A 110 -0.05 -1.57 -8.01
CA PRO A 110 -0.74 -0.74 -9.00
C PRO A 110 0.04 0.49 -9.45
N SER A 111 0.73 1.17 -8.52
CA SER A 111 1.51 2.37 -8.83
C SER A 111 2.65 2.14 -9.81
N LYS A 112 3.14 0.91 -9.92
CA LYS A 112 4.19 0.51 -10.86
C LYS A 112 3.65 0.09 -12.24
N GLY A 113 2.33 0.10 -12.44
CA GLY A 113 1.72 -0.30 -13.71
C GLY A 113 1.95 -1.77 -14.08
N GLU A 114 2.06 -2.64 -13.09
CA GLU A 114 2.50 -4.03 -13.28
C GLU A 114 1.46 -4.96 -13.90
N VAL A 115 0.18 -4.58 -13.98
CA VAL A 115 -0.88 -5.45 -14.54
C VAL A 115 -0.56 -5.90 -15.98
N GLY A 116 -0.13 -4.98 -16.84
CA GLY A 116 0.28 -5.29 -18.21
C GLY A 116 1.42 -6.30 -18.25
N ALA A 117 2.45 -6.10 -17.42
CA ALA A 117 3.59 -6.99 -17.32
C ALA A 117 3.19 -8.40 -16.81
N VAL A 118 2.28 -8.47 -15.84
CA VAL A 118 1.73 -9.75 -15.37
C VAL A 118 0.99 -10.49 -16.47
N LEU A 119 0.16 -9.79 -17.25
CA LEU A 119 -0.57 -10.38 -18.40
C LEU A 119 0.37 -10.88 -19.49
N GLU A 120 1.43 -10.15 -19.79
CA GLU A 120 2.48 -10.60 -20.72
C GLU A 120 3.18 -11.88 -20.23
N ARG A 121 3.47 -11.97 -18.94
CA ARG A 121 4.07 -13.17 -18.33
C ARG A 121 3.12 -14.36 -18.37
N LEU A 122 1.83 -14.16 -18.13
CA LEU A 122 0.80 -15.20 -18.25
C LEU A 122 0.73 -15.72 -19.69
N ALA A 123 0.71 -14.83 -20.67
CA ALA A 123 0.71 -15.21 -22.08
C ALA A 123 1.97 -15.99 -22.46
N ALA A 124 3.15 -15.56 -22.02
CA ALA A 124 4.41 -16.25 -22.23
C ALA A 124 4.47 -17.63 -21.58
N ALA A 125 3.77 -17.82 -20.45
CA ALA A 125 3.62 -19.11 -19.78
C ALA A 125 2.55 -20.02 -20.40
N GLY A 126 1.88 -19.58 -21.47
CA GLY A 126 0.83 -20.33 -22.16
C GLY A 126 -0.52 -20.33 -21.45
N VAL A 127 -0.74 -19.40 -20.52
CA VAL A 127 -2.01 -19.25 -19.79
C VAL A 127 -2.92 -18.28 -20.51
N ALA A 128 -4.01 -18.77 -21.10
CA ALA A 128 -5.07 -17.93 -21.62
C ALA A 128 -5.99 -17.46 -20.48
N VAL A 129 -6.28 -16.17 -20.43
CA VAL A 129 -7.10 -15.54 -19.41
C VAL A 129 -8.56 -15.47 -19.88
N LYS A 130 -9.47 -16.06 -19.09
CA LYS A 130 -10.92 -15.97 -19.32
C LYS A 130 -11.51 -14.71 -18.68
N ASP A 131 -11.09 -14.40 -17.47
CA ASP A 131 -11.54 -13.26 -16.68
C ASP A 131 -10.46 -12.84 -15.69
N LEU A 132 -10.50 -11.59 -15.25
CA LEU A 132 -9.61 -11.08 -14.23
C LEU A 132 -10.34 -10.05 -13.34
N THR A 133 -9.98 -10.05 -12.07
CA THR A 133 -10.49 -9.14 -11.05
C THR A 133 -9.35 -8.73 -10.14
N THR A 134 -9.38 -7.50 -9.66
CA THR A 134 -8.43 -7.02 -8.65
C THR A 134 -9.10 -6.96 -7.28
N VAL A 135 -8.40 -7.41 -6.26
CA VAL A 135 -8.84 -7.29 -4.87
C VAL A 135 -7.78 -6.59 -4.04
N GLU A 136 -8.22 -5.85 -3.03
CA GLU A 136 -7.31 -5.26 -2.07
C GLU A 136 -6.54 -6.37 -1.35
N ALA A 137 -5.29 -6.09 -0.98
CA ALA A 137 -4.56 -7.00 -0.11
C ALA A 137 -5.23 -6.97 1.27
N ASP A 138 -5.54 -8.15 1.82
CA ASP A 138 -5.99 -8.25 3.21
C ASP A 138 -4.86 -7.78 4.13
N LEU A 139 -5.17 -6.81 4.99
CA LEU A 139 -4.29 -6.31 6.04
C LEU A 139 -4.28 -7.26 7.22
#